data_18dcfc22a09717ad4211ad814088e8c8
#
_entry.id   18dcfc22a09717ad4211ad814088e8c8
#
_cell.length_a   1.000
_cell.length_b   1.000
_cell.length_c   1.000
_cell.angle_alpha   90.00
_cell.angle_beta   90.00
_cell.angle_gamma   90.00
#
_symmetry.space_group_name_H-M   'P 1'
#
loop_
_entity.id
_entity.type
_entity.pdbx_description
1 polymer ?
#
loop_
_entity_poly.entity_id
_entity_poly.type
_entity_poly.pdbx_seq_one_letter_code
_entity_poly.pdbx_strand_id
1 'polypeptide(L)'
;MFEHVQPYAGDPIFALVDAYNADLRPAKVNLSIGIYFDEQGRLPVLPSVQQAEVRILAAGGAKPYLPMEGDAACRAQVQALLLGAGHAAIAEGRVATIQTVGSSGGLKVGADFLKAWLPEAEVWVSDPTWDNHRSMFEGSGFAVHSYPYYDAASGGLRFDDLLSTWAGQPRRSIVLLHACCHNPTGVDLSPAQWDKLIPLLRERELLPYLDLAYQGFGDGIDEDAYAVRALADARITFFVANSFSKSMSVYGERCGALSVVCASAAEAALVLGQLRFTVRRIYSSPALHARLVALAPGRDFGYLLSQRGMFSYTGLSAAQVDQLREQHAVYLIRSGRICVAGLNTGNVGRTAEAIAAVLAG
;
A
#
# COMPACT_ATOMS: atom_id res chain seq x y z
N MET A 1 20.79 8.49 30.92
CA MET A 1 20.85 7.34 29.99
C MET A 1 20.23 7.67 28.61
N PHE A 2 19.09 8.37 28.54
CA PHE A 2 18.37 8.69 27.30
C PHE A 2 18.45 10.17 26.89
N GLU A 3 19.36 10.96 27.49
CA GLU A 3 19.52 12.40 27.25
C GLU A 3 19.89 12.74 25.78
N HIS A 4 20.47 11.77 25.06
CA HIS A 4 20.84 11.89 23.66
C HIS A 4 19.71 11.55 22.69
N VAL A 5 18.56 11.04 23.17
CA VAL A 5 17.40 10.69 22.32
C VAL A 5 16.75 11.98 21.85
N GLN A 6 16.69 12.13 20.53
CA GLN A 6 16.07 13.30 19.92
C GLN A 6 14.54 13.23 20.06
N PRO A 7 13.86 14.36 20.25
CA PRO A 7 12.41 14.39 20.23
C PRO A 7 11.89 13.87 18.88
N TYR A 8 10.85 13.05 18.93
CA TYR A 8 10.13 12.64 17.72
C TYR A 8 9.44 13.86 17.10
N ALA A 9 9.74 14.16 15.85
CA ALA A 9 9.19 15.33 15.14
C ALA A 9 7.67 15.21 14.86
N GLY A 10 7.08 14.06 15.17
CA GLY A 10 5.68 13.77 14.85
C GLY A 10 5.48 13.23 13.44
N ASP A 11 4.33 12.63 13.21
CA ASP A 11 3.90 12.25 11.86
C ASP A 11 3.12 13.42 11.24
N PRO A 12 3.51 13.92 10.06
CA PRO A 12 2.87 15.08 9.44
C PRO A 12 1.37 14.87 9.15
N ILE A 13 0.96 13.62 8.85
CA ILE A 13 -0.43 13.29 8.55
C ILE A 13 -1.28 13.33 9.82
N PHE A 14 -0.82 12.69 10.90
CA PHE A 14 -1.53 12.72 12.18
C PHE A 14 -1.59 14.12 12.78
N ALA A 15 -0.51 14.90 12.67
CA ALA A 15 -0.51 16.30 13.11
C ALA A 15 -1.57 17.15 12.38
N LEU A 16 -1.77 16.91 11.06
CA LEU A 16 -2.82 17.56 10.30
C LEU A 16 -4.22 17.09 10.70
N VAL A 17 -4.39 15.81 11.02
CA VAL A 17 -5.67 15.28 11.54
C VAL A 17 -6.01 15.92 12.88
N ASP A 18 -5.03 16.06 13.78
CA ASP A 18 -5.23 16.71 15.07
C ASP A 18 -5.58 18.20 14.90
N ALA A 19 -4.88 18.90 14.02
CA ALA A 19 -5.18 20.30 13.68
C ALA A 19 -6.58 20.44 13.07
N TYR A 20 -6.98 19.54 12.17
CA TYR A 20 -8.32 19.52 11.60
C TYR A 20 -9.40 19.30 12.69
N ASN A 21 -9.16 18.37 13.60
CA ASN A 21 -10.10 18.08 14.70
C ASN A 21 -10.25 19.27 15.65
N ALA A 22 -9.16 19.97 15.93
CA ALA A 22 -9.16 21.16 16.81
C ALA A 22 -9.77 22.41 16.15
N ASP A 23 -9.89 22.46 14.84
CA ASP A 23 -10.49 23.60 14.10
C ASP A 23 -11.99 23.61 14.32
N LEU A 24 -12.51 24.74 14.82
CA LEU A 24 -13.94 24.94 15.11
C LEU A 24 -14.76 25.46 13.92
N ARG A 25 -14.14 25.76 12.80
CA ARG A 25 -14.85 26.27 11.60
C ARG A 25 -15.81 25.21 11.06
N PRO A 26 -17.08 25.52 10.81
CA PRO A 26 -18.08 24.52 10.43
C PRO A 26 -17.87 23.92 9.05
N ALA A 27 -17.23 24.68 8.15
CA ALA A 27 -17.01 24.28 6.76
C ALA A 27 -15.53 23.94 6.50
N LYS A 28 -14.98 22.97 7.23
CA LYS A 28 -13.60 22.47 7.05
C LYS A 28 -13.56 21.19 6.23
N VAL A 29 -12.49 20.99 5.46
CA VAL A 29 -12.29 19.80 4.61
C VAL A 29 -10.97 19.14 4.97
N ASN A 30 -10.99 17.82 5.21
CA ASN A 30 -9.80 17.02 5.48
C ASN A 30 -9.39 16.21 4.23
N LEU A 31 -8.27 16.59 3.63
CA LEU A 31 -7.66 15.92 2.49
C LEU A 31 -6.27 15.34 2.82
N SER A 32 -5.95 15.23 4.11
CA SER A 32 -4.63 14.79 4.58
C SER A 32 -4.49 13.28 4.64
N ILE A 33 -5.47 12.59 5.20
CA ILE A 33 -5.41 11.15 5.48
C ILE A 33 -6.04 10.33 4.35
N GLY A 34 -5.39 9.21 4.01
CA GLY A 34 -5.89 8.26 3.01
C GLY A 34 -7.02 7.38 3.54
N ILE A 35 -8.18 7.97 3.78
CA ILE A 35 -9.41 7.27 4.20
C ILE A 35 -10.51 7.62 3.20
N TYR A 36 -11.27 6.61 2.77
CA TYR A 36 -12.46 6.80 1.95
C TYR A 36 -13.63 7.21 2.82
N PHE A 37 -14.35 8.25 2.41
CA PHE A 37 -15.59 8.70 3.03
C PHE A 37 -16.73 8.66 2.01
N ASP A 38 -17.95 8.33 2.48
CA ASP A 38 -19.17 8.40 1.67
C ASP A 38 -19.59 9.86 1.43
N GLU A 39 -20.64 10.07 0.60
CA GLU A 39 -21.16 11.40 0.29
C GLU A 39 -21.65 12.17 1.53
N GLN A 40 -21.89 11.49 2.64
CA GLN A 40 -22.27 12.09 3.91
C GLN A 40 -21.05 12.31 4.83
N GLY A 41 -19.83 12.10 4.33
CA GLY A 41 -18.60 12.26 5.09
C GLY A 41 -18.38 11.19 6.17
N ARG A 42 -19.01 10.02 6.05
CA ARG A 42 -18.89 8.91 7.00
C ARG A 42 -17.96 7.83 6.43
N LEU A 43 -17.24 7.16 7.29
CA LEU A 43 -16.50 5.96 6.92
C LEU A 43 -17.51 4.81 6.71
N PRO A 44 -17.64 4.26 5.49
CA PRO A 44 -18.60 3.20 5.25
C PRO A 44 -18.15 1.88 5.88
N VAL A 45 -19.11 1.11 6.39
CA VAL A 45 -18.90 -0.28 6.79
C VAL A 45 -19.52 -1.17 5.73
N LEU A 46 -18.71 -2.00 5.07
CA LEU A 46 -19.19 -2.83 3.97
C LEU A 46 -20.14 -3.93 4.48
N PRO A 47 -21.25 -4.21 3.80
CA PRO A 47 -22.17 -5.28 4.18
C PRO A 47 -21.48 -6.65 4.27
N SER A 48 -20.51 -6.93 3.40
CA SER A 48 -19.73 -8.16 3.43
C SER A 48 -18.88 -8.29 4.70
N VAL A 49 -18.32 -7.17 5.19
CA VAL A 49 -17.57 -7.13 6.44
C VAL A 49 -18.48 -7.36 7.63
N GLN A 50 -19.63 -6.66 7.69
CA GLN A 50 -20.63 -6.87 8.75
C GLN A 50 -21.10 -8.33 8.81
N GLN A 51 -21.37 -8.96 7.66
CA GLN A 51 -21.75 -10.37 7.63
C GLN A 51 -20.62 -11.30 8.10
N ALA A 52 -19.36 -10.98 7.78
CA ALA A 52 -18.20 -11.73 8.25
C ALA A 52 -18.05 -11.62 9.79
N GLU A 53 -18.23 -10.42 10.34
CA GLU A 53 -18.21 -10.19 11.79
C GLU A 53 -19.32 -10.97 12.52
N VAL A 54 -20.54 -10.94 11.99
CA VAL A 54 -21.66 -11.72 12.52
C VAL A 54 -21.33 -13.21 12.51
N ARG A 55 -20.71 -13.74 11.45
CA ARG A 55 -20.29 -15.15 11.37
C ARG A 55 -19.20 -15.46 12.40
N ILE A 56 -18.22 -14.57 12.61
CA ILE A 56 -17.17 -14.73 13.62
C ILE A 56 -17.79 -14.77 15.01
N LEU A 57 -18.73 -13.87 15.29
CA LEU A 57 -19.42 -13.81 16.58
C LEU A 57 -20.28 -15.05 16.80
N ALA A 58 -21.07 -15.45 15.81
CA ALA A 58 -21.95 -16.63 15.89
C ALA A 58 -21.18 -17.95 16.06
N ALA A 59 -20.01 -18.06 15.44
CA ALA A 59 -19.15 -19.24 15.62
C ALA A 59 -18.64 -19.36 17.06
N GLY A 60 -18.57 -18.26 17.81
CA GLY A 60 -18.14 -18.26 19.22
C GLY A 60 -16.76 -18.89 19.44
N GLY A 61 -16.55 -19.42 20.62
CA GLY A 61 -15.39 -20.23 20.95
C GLY A 61 -14.19 -19.48 21.49
N ALA A 62 -13.14 -20.23 21.82
CA ALA A 62 -11.89 -19.73 22.33
C ALA A 62 -11.14 -18.89 21.27
N LYS A 63 -10.32 -17.97 21.74
CA LYS A 63 -9.46 -17.11 20.90
C LYS A 63 -7.99 -17.51 21.05
N PRO A 64 -7.57 -18.69 20.54
CA PRO A 64 -6.19 -19.15 20.64
C PRO A 64 -5.28 -18.30 19.77
N TYR A 65 -3.98 -18.40 20.01
CA TYR A 65 -2.99 -17.89 19.05
C TYR A 65 -3.14 -18.59 17.70
N LEU A 66 -3.11 -17.82 16.63
CA LEU A 66 -2.96 -18.37 15.27
C LEU A 66 -1.54 -18.94 15.08
N PRO A 67 -1.34 -19.83 14.10
CA PRO A 67 -0.01 -20.12 13.58
C PRO A 67 0.74 -18.83 13.20
N MET A 68 2.06 -18.82 13.22
CA MET A 68 2.87 -17.65 12.90
C MET A 68 2.56 -17.08 11.51
N GLU A 69 2.22 -17.95 10.56
CA GLU A 69 1.81 -17.55 9.20
C GLU A 69 0.35 -17.08 9.10
N GLY A 70 -0.44 -17.24 10.15
CA GLY A 70 -1.84 -16.85 10.17
C GLY A 70 -2.82 -17.94 9.74
N ASP A 71 -4.10 -17.58 9.62
CA ASP A 71 -5.20 -18.44 9.24
C ASP A 71 -5.05 -18.98 7.81
N ALA A 72 -5.23 -20.29 7.63
CA ALA A 72 -5.01 -20.95 6.33
C ALA A 72 -6.04 -20.51 5.27
N ALA A 73 -7.32 -20.34 5.67
CA ALA A 73 -8.36 -19.89 4.75
C ALA A 73 -8.12 -18.42 4.32
N CYS A 74 -7.69 -17.58 5.26
CA CYS A 74 -7.30 -16.18 4.95
C CYS A 74 -6.16 -16.16 3.93
N ARG A 75 -5.09 -16.94 4.13
CA ARG A 75 -3.95 -17.00 3.19
C ARG A 75 -4.37 -17.50 1.80
N ALA A 76 -5.23 -18.51 1.73
CA ALA A 76 -5.76 -19.03 0.46
C ALA A 76 -6.58 -17.96 -0.29
N GLN A 77 -7.43 -17.20 0.41
CA GLN A 77 -8.19 -16.10 -0.19
C GLN A 77 -7.30 -14.96 -0.66
N VAL A 78 -6.23 -14.64 0.08
CA VAL A 78 -5.22 -13.66 -0.36
C VAL A 78 -4.58 -14.10 -1.66
N GLN A 79 -4.12 -15.35 -1.76
CA GLN A 79 -3.52 -15.88 -2.99
C GLN A 79 -4.50 -15.84 -4.17
N ALA A 80 -5.75 -16.23 -3.94
CA ALA A 80 -6.79 -16.19 -4.97
C ALA A 80 -7.10 -14.77 -5.43
N LEU A 81 -7.09 -13.79 -4.52
CA LEU A 81 -7.28 -12.38 -4.84
C LEU A 81 -6.14 -11.82 -5.70
N LEU A 82 -4.91 -12.10 -5.32
CA LEU A 82 -3.71 -11.59 -5.97
C LEU A 82 -3.51 -12.21 -7.36
N LEU A 83 -3.62 -13.52 -7.46
CA LEU A 83 -3.22 -14.29 -8.64
C LEU A 83 -4.40 -14.78 -9.48
N GLY A 84 -5.61 -14.86 -8.90
CA GLY A 84 -6.72 -15.63 -9.45
C GLY A 84 -6.70 -17.07 -8.92
N ALA A 85 -7.87 -17.61 -8.55
CA ALA A 85 -8.00 -18.90 -7.87
C ALA A 85 -7.40 -20.09 -8.64
N GLY A 86 -7.37 -20.02 -9.98
CA GLY A 86 -6.84 -21.08 -10.86
C GLY A 86 -5.40 -20.89 -11.31
N HIS A 87 -4.68 -19.91 -10.77
CA HIS A 87 -3.33 -19.57 -11.25
C HIS A 87 -2.31 -20.68 -10.98
N ALA A 88 -1.47 -20.96 -11.98
CA ALA A 88 -0.47 -22.04 -11.91
C ALA A 88 0.48 -21.94 -10.70
N ALA A 89 0.89 -20.72 -10.31
CA ALA A 89 1.75 -20.52 -9.16
C ALA A 89 1.15 -21.04 -7.84
N ILE A 90 -0.19 -20.97 -7.68
CA ILE A 90 -0.90 -21.52 -6.53
C ILE A 90 -0.91 -23.05 -6.62
N ALA A 91 -1.33 -23.60 -7.77
CA ALA A 91 -1.41 -25.04 -7.98
C ALA A 91 -0.05 -25.75 -7.85
N GLU A 92 1.02 -25.08 -8.29
CA GLU A 92 2.42 -25.55 -8.19
C GLU A 92 3.01 -25.35 -6.78
N GLY A 93 2.29 -24.75 -5.82
CA GLY A 93 2.80 -24.50 -4.47
C GLY A 93 3.92 -23.47 -4.37
N ARG A 94 4.06 -22.57 -5.34
CA ARG A 94 5.13 -21.57 -5.42
C ARG A 94 4.89 -20.29 -4.63
N VAL A 95 3.81 -20.21 -3.87
CA VAL A 95 3.42 -18.97 -3.17
C VAL A 95 3.50 -19.15 -1.66
N ALA A 96 4.44 -18.48 -1.03
CA ALA A 96 4.56 -18.38 0.41
C ALA A 96 3.77 -17.15 0.90
N THR A 97 2.69 -17.36 1.65
CA THR A 97 1.84 -16.27 2.16
C THR A 97 1.77 -16.31 3.68
N ILE A 98 1.93 -15.14 4.31
CA ILE A 98 1.67 -14.92 5.73
C ILE A 98 0.67 -13.80 5.91
N GLN A 99 -0.17 -13.90 6.94
CA GLN A 99 -1.05 -12.83 7.41
C GLN A 99 -0.22 -11.81 8.21
N THR A 100 -0.44 -10.52 7.98
CA THR A 100 0.34 -9.44 8.60
C THR A 100 -0.53 -8.33 9.20
N VAL A 101 0.09 -7.45 9.96
CA VAL A 101 -0.53 -6.26 10.56
C VAL A 101 -0.60 -5.14 9.50
N GLY A 102 -1.56 -5.27 8.57
CA GLY A 102 -1.66 -4.45 7.36
C GLY A 102 -0.49 -4.68 6.39
N SER A 103 -0.45 -3.96 5.26
CA SER A 103 0.71 -3.99 4.36
C SER A 103 1.98 -3.44 5.03
N SER A 104 1.86 -2.50 5.97
CA SER A 104 3.01 -2.00 6.75
C SER A 104 3.73 -3.12 7.49
N GLY A 105 2.97 -4.03 8.13
CA GLY A 105 3.56 -5.23 8.74
C GLY A 105 4.18 -6.16 7.72
N GLY A 106 3.56 -6.29 6.54
CA GLY A 106 4.10 -7.05 5.41
C GLY A 106 5.43 -6.49 4.93
N LEU A 107 5.49 -5.18 4.66
CA LEU A 107 6.70 -4.48 4.24
C LEU A 107 7.83 -4.64 5.26
N LYS A 108 7.55 -4.45 6.56
CA LYS A 108 8.58 -4.59 7.61
C LYS A 108 9.08 -6.03 7.77
N VAL A 109 8.18 -7.01 7.79
CA VAL A 109 8.57 -8.42 7.87
C VAL A 109 9.39 -8.82 6.65
N GLY A 110 8.98 -8.40 5.46
CA GLY A 110 9.73 -8.65 4.22
C GLY A 110 11.10 -7.96 4.19
N ALA A 111 11.18 -6.71 4.67
CA ALA A 111 12.45 -5.98 4.77
C ALA A 111 13.42 -6.68 5.73
N ASP A 112 12.96 -7.11 6.91
CA ASP A 112 13.79 -7.84 7.87
C ASP A 112 14.23 -9.22 7.34
N PHE A 113 13.33 -9.91 6.63
CA PHE A 113 13.67 -11.15 5.93
C PHE A 113 14.75 -10.90 4.87
N LEU A 114 14.54 -9.90 4.00
CA LEU A 114 15.49 -9.58 2.93
C LEU A 114 16.85 -9.14 3.48
N LYS A 115 16.88 -8.37 4.58
CA LYS A 115 18.15 -7.99 5.20
C LYS A 115 18.93 -9.17 5.75
N ALA A 116 18.23 -10.18 6.25
CA ALA A 116 18.88 -11.40 6.75
C ALA A 116 19.46 -12.27 5.62
N TRP A 117 18.83 -12.28 4.42
CA TRP A 117 19.21 -13.21 3.34
C TRP A 117 19.87 -12.53 2.14
N LEU A 118 19.73 -11.21 2.01
CA LEU A 118 20.37 -10.37 0.99
C LEU A 118 20.96 -9.12 1.67
N PRO A 119 21.91 -9.27 2.60
CA PRO A 119 22.39 -8.17 3.45
C PRO A 119 23.04 -7.02 2.68
N GLU A 120 23.60 -7.30 1.51
CA GLU A 120 24.31 -6.31 0.66
C GLU A 120 23.39 -5.71 -0.42
N ALA A 121 22.11 -6.11 -0.49
CA ALA A 121 21.20 -5.54 -1.47
C ALA A 121 20.92 -4.07 -1.17
N GLU A 122 20.78 -3.28 -2.22
CA GLU A 122 20.29 -1.90 -2.15
C GLU A 122 18.79 -1.88 -2.40
N VAL A 123 18.08 -0.91 -1.78
CA VAL A 123 16.65 -0.70 -1.99
C VAL A 123 16.42 0.56 -2.78
N TRP A 124 15.60 0.47 -3.80
CA TRP A 124 15.26 1.56 -4.69
C TRP A 124 13.75 1.83 -4.64
N VAL A 125 13.37 3.05 -4.33
CA VAL A 125 11.97 3.49 -4.22
C VAL A 125 11.66 4.57 -5.24
N SER A 126 10.41 4.72 -5.64
CA SER A 126 10.00 5.79 -6.56
C SER A 126 10.22 7.17 -5.96
N ASP A 127 10.45 8.16 -6.81
CA ASP A 127 10.49 9.57 -6.44
C ASP A 127 9.32 10.31 -7.11
N PRO A 128 8.33 10.75 -6.30
CA PRO A 128 8.12 10.49 -4.87
C PRO A 128 7.60 9.07 -4.58
N THR A 129 7.61 8.70 -3.29
CA THR A 129 6.99 7.46 -2.78
C THR A 129 6.22 7.75 -1.49
N TRP A 130 5.51 6.76 -0.96
CA TRP A 130 4.96 6.86 0.38
C TRP A 130 6.11 6.95 1.41
N ASP A 131 6.10 8.02 2.22
CA ASP A 131 7.21 8.37 3.12
C ASP A 131 7.68 7.20 4.00
N ASN A 132 6.75 6.35 4.43
CA ASN A 132 7.04 5.24 5.30
C ASN A 132 7.83 4.10 4.63
N HIS A 133 7.89 4.04 3.29
CA HIS A 133 8.71 3.05 2.58
C HIS A 133 10.18 3.19 2.97
N ARG A 134 10.72 4.42 2.93
CA ARG A 134 12.10 4.68 3.35
C ARG A 134 12.33 4.28 4.79
N SER A 135 11.48 4.76 5.70
CA SER A 135 11.63 4.50 7.14
C SER A 135 11.66 3.00 7.47
N MET A 136 10.86 2.18 6.77
CA MET A 136 10.82 0.73 7.00
C MET A 136 12.11 0.03 6.56
N PHE A 137 12.60 0.34 5.36
CA PHE A 137 13.79 -0.30 4.82
C PHE A 137 15.08 0.21 5.46
N GLU A 138 15.19 1.53 5.70
CA GLU A 138 16.30 2.11 6.48
C GLU A 138 16.33 1.58 7.91
N GLY A 139 15.14 1.47 8.55
CA GLY A 139 14.98 0.87 9.88
C GLY A 139 15.24 -0.63 9.94
N SER A 140 15.37 -1.31 8.78
CA SER A 140 15.85 -2.69 8.65
C SER A 140 17.35 -2.75 8.28
N GLY A 141 18.01 -1.58 8.14
CA GLY A 141 19.46 -1.47 7.88
C GLY A 141 19.83 -1.47 6.40
N PHE A 142 18.92 -1.18 5.49
CA PHE A 142 19.24 -1.02 4.07
C PHE A 142 19.66 0.42 3.73
N ALA A 143 20.55 0.55 2.72
CA ALA A 143 20.69 1.79 1.97
C ALA A 143 19.48 1.93 1.04
N VAL A 144 18.80 3.09 1.11
CA VAL A 144 17.60 3.35 0.30
C VAL A 144 17.84 4.49 -0.66
N HIS A 145 17.71 4.23 -1.94
CA HIS A 145 17.90 5.14 -3.05
C HIS A 145 16.56 5.47 -3.71
N SER A 146 16.55 6.50 -4.57
CA SER A 146 15.38 6.84 -5.38
C SER A 146 15.62 6.56 -6.86
N TYR A 147 14.54 6.18 -7.56
CA TYR A 147 14.50 6.20 -9.01
C TYR A 147 13.46 7.21 -9.52
N PRO A 148 13.70 7.84 -10.69
CA PRO A 148 12.76 8.78 -11.29
C PRO A 148 11.42 8.08 -11.56
N TYR A 149 10.31 8.69 -11.13
CA TYR A 149 8.98 8.15 -11.34
C TYR A 149 8.00 9.18 -11.90
N TYR A 150 7.82 10.30 -11.21
CA TYR A 150 6.81 11.28 -11.53
C TYR A 150 7.42 12.56 -12.13
N ASP A 151 6.76 13.11 -13.15
CA ASP A 151 7.07 14.39 -13.71
C ASP A 151 5.99 15.41 -13.34
N ALA A 152 6.32 16.35 -12.46
CA ALA A 152 5.39 17.38 -12.01
C ALA A 152 4.97 18.36 -13.14
N ALA A 153 5.76 18.49 -14.20
CA ALA A 153 5.45 19.40 -15.30
C ALA A 153 4.36 18.84 -16.23
N SER A 154 4.41 17.55 -16.52
CA SER A 154 3.41 16.86 -17.36
C SER A 154 2.30 16.19 -16.56
N GLY A 155 2.47 16.03 -15.24
CA GLY A 155 1.61 15.20 -14.40
C GLY A 155 1.69 13.71 -14.74
N GLY A 156 2.74 13.28 -15.44
CA GLY A 156 2.90 11.95 -16.00
C GLY A 156 4.04 11.14 -15.40
N LEU A 157 4.33 10.01 -16.02
CA LEU A 157 5.37 9.07 -15.61
C LEU A 157 6.67 9.32 -16.39
N ARG A 158 7.79 9.36 -15.68
CA ARG A 158 9.15 9.42 -16.26
C ARG A 158 9.64 8.02 -16.64
N PHE A 159 8.92 7.36 -17.54
CA PHE A 159 9.12 5.94 -17.81
C PHE A 159 10.49 5.61 -18.41
N ASP A 160 10.98 6.42 -19.36
CA ASP A 160 12.28 6.19 -20.00
C ASP A 160 13.43 6.41 -19.03
N ASP A 161 13.32 7.41 -18.14
CA ASP A 161 14.29 7.64 -17.07
C ASP A 161 14.31 6.50 -16.05
N LEU A 162 13.13 5.95 -15.72
CA LEU A 162 13.00 4.77 -14.87
C LEU A 162 13.72 3.57 -15.49
N LEU A 163 13.45 3.26 -16.77
CA LEU A 163 14.11 2.18 -17.50
C LEU A 163 15.63 2.33 -17.51
N SER A 164 16.11 3.55 -17.84
CA SER A 164 17.53 3.86 -17.87
C SER A 164 18.19 3.69 -16.50
N THR A 165 17.52 4.14 -15.43
CA THR A 165 18.01 3.99 -14.06
C THR A 165 18.13 2.52 -13.68
N TRP A 166 17.11 1.70 -13.95
CA TRP A 166 17.11 0.29 -13.58
C TRP A 166 18.10 -0.54 -14.39
N ALA A 167 18.36 -0.17 -15.63
CA ALA A 167 19.40 -0.81 -16.44
C ALA A 167 20.81 -0.64 -15.84
N GLY A 168 21.04 0.41 -15.05
CA GLY A 168 22.31 0.67 -14.36
C GLY A 168 22.41 0.14 -12.93
N GLN A 169 21.32 -0.35 -12.31
CA GLN A 169 21.33 -0.78 -10.91
C GLN A 169 22.18 -2.03 -10.67
N PRO A 170 22.75 -2.19 -9.46
CA PRO A 170 23.41 -3.43 -9.07
C PRO A 170 22.45 -4.62 -9.18
N ARG A 171 22.98 -5.78 -9.58
CA ARG A 171 22.19 -7.03 -9.60
C ARG A 171 21.66 -7.33 -8.20
N ARG A 172 20.46 -7.91 -8.11
CA ARG A 172 19.77 -8.24 -6.86
C ARG A 172 19.38 -7.03 -6.02
N SER A 173 19.40 -5.81 -6.58
CA SER A 173 18.75 -4.67 -5.94
C SER A 173 17.27 -4.92 -5.80
N ILE A 174 16.72 -4.46 -4.68
CA ILE A 174 15.28 -4.52 -4.38
C ILE A 174 14.64 -3.26 -4.98
N VAL A 175 13.65 -3.43 -5.85
CA VAL A 175 12.90 -2.33 -6.43
C VAL A 175 11.48 -2.33 -5.86
N LEU A 176 11.16 -1.29 -5.08
CA LEU A 176 9.86 -1.12 -4.47
C LEU A 176 8.94 -0.36 -5.43
N LEU A 177 7.77 -0.93 -5.67
CA LEU A 177 6.76 -0.44 -6.61
C LEU A 177 5.38 -0.49 -5.99
N HIS A 178 4.50 0.42 -6.40
CA HIS A 178 3.06 0.22 -6.22
C HIS A 178 2.53 -0.61 -7.40
N ALA A 179 1.74 -1.64 -7.10
CA ALA A 179 1.13 -2.45 -8.14
C ALA A 179 0.00 -1.70 -8.85
N CYS A 180 -0.71 -0.84 -8.13
CA CYS A 180 -1.73 0.09 -8.61
C CYS A 180 -1.88 1.27 -7.65
N CYS A 181 -2.55 2.33 -8.10
CA CYS A 181 -2.92 3.50 -7.30
C CYS A 181 -1.72 4.10 -6.55
N HIS A 182 -0.71 4.47 -7.29
CA HIS A 182 0.57 4.94 -6.76
C HIS A 182 0.40 6.05 -5.72
N ASN A 183 0.87 5.82 -4.53
CA ASN A 183 0.89 6.80 -3.45
C ASN A 183 2.28 7.49 -3.41
N PRO A 184 2.36 8.79 -3.70
CA PRO A 184 1.28 9.79 -3.57
C PRO A 184 0.74 10.37 -4.89
N THR A 185 1.16 9.91 -6.06
CA THR A 185 0.93 10.62 -7.32
C THR A 185 -0.40 10.29 -8.01
N GLY A 186 -0.96 9.09 -7.78
CA GLY A 186 -2.11 8.59 -8.54
C GLY A 186 -1.78 8.25 -10.00
N VAL A 187 -0.49 8.17 -10.37
CA VAL A 187 -0.02 7.83 -11.72
C VAL A 187 0.57 6.43 -11.70
N ASP A 188 -0.02 5.53 -12.46
CA ASP A 188 0.33 4.11 -12.50
C ASP A 188 1.04 3.71 -13.80
N LEU A 189 1.83 2.64 -13.69
CA LEU A 189 2.37 1.94 -14.86
C LEU A 189 1.24 1.23 -15.60
N SER A 190 1.13 1.48 -16.89
CA SER A 190 0.19 0.74 -17.75
C SER A 190 0.63 -0.71 -17.96
N PRO A 191 -0.28 -1.63 -18.36
CA PRO A 191 0.08 -2.99 -18.74
C PRO A 191 1.24 -3.06 -19.75
N ALA A 192 1.23 -2.22 -20.78
CA ALA A 192 2.28 -2.16 -21.79
C ALA A 192 3.64 -1.70 -21.23
N GLN A 193 3.64 -0.89 -20.17
CA GLN A 193 4.87 -0.50 -19.47
C GLN A 193 5.39 -1.62 -18.56
N TRP A 194 4.49 -2.35 -17.88
CA TRP A 194 4.84 -3.56 -17.15
C TRP A 194 5.48 -4.62 -18.06
N ASP A 195 4.92 -4.83 -19.25
CA ASP A 195 5.46 -5.78 -20.25
C ASP A 195 6.88 -5.42 -20.69
N LYS A 196 7.23 -4.13 -20.69
CA LYS A 196 8.60 -3.67 -20.96
C LYS A 196 9.53 -3.80 -19.73
N LEU A 197 9.00 -3.62 -18.52
CA LEU A 197 9.80 -3.72 -17.28
C LEU A 197 10.17 -5.17 -16.94
N ILE A 198 9.26 -6.13 -17.16
CA ILE A 198 9.47 -7.53 -16.79
C ILE A 198 10.72 -8.14 -17.42
N PRO A 199 11.03 -7.98 -18.71
CA PRO A 199 12.31 -8.43 -19.27
C PRO A 199 13.53 -7.80 -18.62
N LEU A 200 13.48 -6.49 -18.31
CA LEU A 200 14.56 -5.76 -17.65
C LEU A 200 14.80 -6.27 -16.22
N LEU A 201 13.73 -6.50 -15.46
CA LEU A 201 13.80 -7.09 -14.12
C LEU A 201 14.52 -8.43 -14.14
N ARG A 202 14.22 -9.28 -15.12
CA ARG A 202 14.86 -10.59 -15.30
C ARG A 202 16.34 -10.45 -15.71
N GLU A 203 16.64 -9.62 -16.72
CA GLU A 203 18.01 -9.42 -17.24
C GLU A 203 18.94 -8.88 -16.15
N ARG A 204 18.46 -7.93 -15.36
CA ARG A 204 19.21 -7.30 -14.29
C ARG A 204 19.15 -8.07 -12.97
N GLU A 205 18.38 -9.16 -12.89
CA GLU A 205 18.10 -9.91 -11.65
C GLU A 205 17.63 -8.99 -10.51
N LEU A 206 16.81 -7.99 -10.83
CA LEU A 206 16.22 -7.13 -9.81
C LEU A 206 15.10 -7.87 -9.09
N LEU A 207 14.93 -7.58 -7.80
CA LEU A 207 13.90 -8.20 -6.96
C LEU A 207 12.73 -7.22 -6.78
N PRO A 208 11.60 -7.42 -7.46
CA PRO A 208 10.42 -6.59 -7.24
C PRO A 208 9.83 -6.79 -5.85
N TYR A 209 9.50 -5.68 -5.18
CA TYR A 209 8.71 -5.66 -3.98
C TYR A 209 7.50 -4.77 -4.22
N LEU A 210 6.31 -5.35 -4.33
CA LEU A 210 5.07 -4.63 -4.61
C LEU A 210 4.37 -4.23 -3.32
N ASP A 211 3.99 -2.95 -3.20
CA ASP A 211 2.97 -2.50 -2.24
C ASP A 211 1.62 -2.43 -2.96
N LEU A 212 0.64 -3.17 -2.44
CA LEU A 212 -0.71 -3.28 -3.01
C LEU A 212 -1.74 -2.95 -1.93
N ALA A 213 -1.85 -1.66 -1.60
CA ALA A 213 -2.77 -1.20 -0.57
C ALA A 213 -4.15 -0.83 -1.10
N TYR A 214 -4.30 -0.70 -2.43
CA TYR A 214 -5.47 -0.08 -3.07
C TYR A 214 -6.09 -0.95 -4.16
N GLN A 215 -5.91 -2.27 -4.13
CA GLN A 215 -6.51 -3.16 -5.13
C GLN A 215 -8.04 -2.97 -5.16
N GLY A 216 -8.57 -2.68 -6.34
CA GLY A 216 -9.96 -2.35 -6.59
C GLY A 216 -10.28 -0.85 -6.62
N PHE A 217 -9.29 0.05 -6.36
CA PHE A 217 -9.45 1.50 -6.45
C PHE A 217 -8.93 2.11 -7.76
N GLY A 218 -8.35 1.31 -8.63
CA GLY A 218 -7.89 1.71 -9.95
C GLY A 218 -8.94 1.43 -11.02
N ASP A 219 -8.68 0.45 -11.87
CA ASP A 219 -9.55 0.04 -12.97
C ASP A 219 -10.46 -1.14 -12.58
N GLY A 220 -10.15 -1.87 -11.50
CA GLY A 220 -10.90 -3.01 -11.01
C GLY A 220 -10.04 -3.96 -10.20
N ILE A 221 -10.67 -4.95 -9.55
CA ILE A 221 -9.95 -5.88 -8.69
C ILE A 221 -8.97 -6.75 -9.47
N ASP A 222 -9.39 -7.19 -10.65
CA ASP A 222 -8.59 -8.05 -11.52
C ASP A 222 -7.58 -7.24 -12.31
N GLU A 223 -7.95 -6.08 -12.80
CA GLU A 223 -7.11 -5.15 -13.55
C GLU A 223 -5.96 -4.62 -12.66
N ASP A 224 -6.24 -4.26 -11.43
CA ASP A 224 -5.25 -3.76 -10.47
C ASP A 224 -4.24 -4.84 -10.03
N ALA A 225 -4.57 -6.11 -10.24
CA ALA A 225 -3.66 -7.23 -10.02
C ALA A 225 -2.75 -7.55 -11.22
N TYR A 226 -2.84 -6.81 -12.33
CA TYR A 226 -2.08 -7.08 -13.56
C TYR A 226 -0.60 -7.30 -13.29
N ALA A 227 0.05 -6.38 -12.59
CA ALA A 227 1.48 -6.45 -12.26
C ALA A 227 1.86 -7.75 -11.53
N VAL A 228 1.06 -8.15 -10.54
CA VAL A 228 1.27 -9.37 -9.76
C VAL A 228 1.20 -10.60 -10.64
N ARG A 229 0.17 -10.67 -11.49
CA ARG A 229 -0.07 -11.81 -12.39
C ARG A 229 0.99 -11.89 -13.48
N ALA A 230 1.33 -10.78 -14.11
CA ALA A 230 2.34 -10.72 -15.16
C ALA A 230 3.74 -11.14 -14.66
N LEU A 231 4.13 -10.71 -13.45
CA LEU A 231 5.39 -11.16 -12.82
C LEU A 231 5.36 -12.66 -12.50
N ALA A 232 4.22 -13.18 -12.01
CA ALA A 232 4.07 -14.60 -11.69
C ALA A 232 4.10 -15.49 -12.94
N ASP A 233 3.45 -15.06 -14.05
CA ASP A 233 3.47 -15.71 -15.36
C ASP A 233 4.88 -15.68 -15.97
N ALA A 234 5.58 -14.58 -15.79
CA ALA A 234 6.98 -14.46 -16.18
C ALA A 234 7.95 -15.28 -15.30
N ARG A 235 7.47 -15.99 -14.26
CA ARG A 235 8.27 -16.77 -13.31
C ARG A 235 9.40 -15.95 -12.65
N ILE A 236 9.16 -14.68 -12.41
CA ILE A 236 10.05 -13.84 -11.61
C ILE A 236 9.74 -14.08 -10.14
N THR A 237 10.77 -14.17 -9.29
CA THR A 237 10.58 -14.15 -7.82
C THR A 237 10.31 -12.72 -7.37
N PHE A 238 9.24 -12.49 -6.62
CA PHE A 238 8.88 -11.16 -6.12
C PHE A 238 8.09 -11.22 -4.81
N PHE A 239 8.06 -10.10 -4.11
CA PHE A 239 7.29 -9.88 -2.90
C PHE A 239 6.06 -9.01 -3.21
N VAL A 240 4.94 -9.28 -2.52
CA VAL A 240 3.79 -8.40 -2.53
C VAL A 240 3.21 -8.26 -1.13
N ALA A 241 3.25 -7.03 -0.59
CA ALA A 241 2.58 -6.67 0.65
C ALA A 241 1.23 -6.06 0.29
N ASN A 242 0.14 -6.73 0.67
CA ASN A 242 -1.20 -6.21 0.41
C ASN A 242 -1.94 -5.84 1.69
N SER A 243 -2.85 -4.87 1.57
CA SER A 243 -3.67 -4.37 2.68
C SER A 243 -5.15 -4.47 2.34
N PHE A 244 -5.97 -4.77 3.36
CA PHE A 244 -7.42 -4.72 3.28
C PHE A 244 -8.00 -3.47 3.95
N SER A 245 -7.14 -2.58 4.48
CA SER A 245 -7.59 -1.36 5.17
C SER A 245 -8.53 -0.52 4.32
N LYS A 246 -8.21 -0.34 3.01
CA LYS A 246 -9.01 0.47 2.09
C LYS A 246 -10.05 -0.38 1.38
N SER A 247 -9.66 -1.46 0.72
CA SER A 247 -10.54 -2.32 -0.09
C SER A 247 -11.68 -2.98 0.71
N MET A 248 -11.55 -3.12 2.02
CA MET A 248 -12.61 -3.61 2.89
C MET A 248 -13.07 -2.59 3.93
N SER A 249 -12.56 -1.36 3.88
CA SER A 249 -12.87 -0.30 4.86
C SER A 249 -12.63 -0.71 6.32
N VAL A 250 -11.59 -1.52 6.57
CA VAL A 250 -11.24 -2.08 7.89
C VAL A 250 -9.91 -1.49 8.42
N TYR A 251 -9.77 -0.19 8.34
CA TYR A 251 -8.54 0.54 8.67
C TYR A 251 -7.98 0.23 10.06
N GLY A 252 -8.85 0.10 11.05
CA GLY A 252 -8.51 -0.19 12.45
C GLY A 252 -8.16 -1.65 12.72
N GLU A 253 -8.62 -2.58 11.88
CA GLU A 253 -8.44 -4.04 12.10
C GLU A 253 -7.06 -4.54 11.72
N ARG A 254 -6.25 -3.72 11.05
CA ARG A 254 -4.88 -4.02 10.65
C ARG A 254 -4.76 -5.33 9.85
N CYS A 255 -5.70 -5.55 8.92
CA CYS A 255 -5.73 -6.72 8.05
C CYS A 255 -4.83 -6.53 6.84
N GLY A 256 -3.89 -7.44 6.62
CA GLY A 256 -3.00 -7.48 5.47
C GLY A 256 -2.29 -8.81 5.33
N ALA A 257 -1.48 -8.94 4.30
CA ALA A 257 -0.66 -10.09 4.08
C ALA A 257 0.65 -9.74 3.38
N LEU A 258 1.63 -10.62 3.49
CA LEU A 258 2.82 -10.66 2.65
C LEU A 258 2.81 -11.99 1.90
N SER A 259 2.88 -11.92 0.59
CA SER A 259 3.08 -13.08 -0.28
C SER A 259 4.42 -12.97 -1.01
N VAL A 260 5.12 -14.09 -1.11
CA VAL A 260 6.33 -14.23 -1.92
C VAL A 260 6.06 -15.28 -2.98
N VAL A 261 6.11 -14.89 -4.23
CA VAL A 261 6.02 -15.81 -5.36
C VAL A 261 7.44 -16.25 -5.70
N CYS A 262 7.69 -17.54 -5.62
CA CYS A 262 9.01 -18.15 -5.77
C CYS A 262 9.14 -18.92 -7.10
N ALA A 263 10.37 -19.28 -7.48
CA ALA A 263 10.64 -20.07 -8.67
C ALA A 263 10.13 -21.51 -8.55
N SER A 264 10.09 -22.06 -7.31
CA SER A 264 9.68 -23.44 -7.05
C SER A 264 8.93 -23.57 -5.71
N ALA A 265 8.21 -24.68 -5.53
CA ALA A 265 7.57 -25.03 -4.26
C ALA A 265 8.60 -25.27 -3.13
N ALA A 266 9.76 -25.82 -3.46
CA ALA A 266 10.83 -26.05 -2.48
C ALA A 266 11.35 -24.70 -1.94
N GLU A 267 11.58 -23.72 -2.81
CA GLU A 267 11.98 -22.38 -2.42
C GLU A 267 10.89 -21.69 -1.58
N ALA A 268 9.61 -21.78 -1.99
CA ALA A 268 8.48 -21.21 -1.26
C ALA A 268 8.38 -21.80 0.16
N ALA A 269 8.65 -23.08 0.34
CA ALA A 269 8.65 -23.71 1.66
C ALA A 269 9.76 -23.17 2.56
N LEU A 270 10.98 -22.97 2.02
CA LEU A 270 12.08 -22.37 2.75
C LEU A 270 11.78 -20.91 3.15
N VAL A 271 11.30 -20.14 2.19
CA VAL A 271 10.90 -18.73 2.42
C VAL A 271 9.81 -18.66 3.49
N LEU A 272 8.76 -19.47 3.41
CA LEU A 272 7.70 -19.51 4.41
C LEU A 272 8.24 -19.84 5.81
N GLY A 273 9.16 -20.78 5.91
CA GLY A 273 9.82 -21.13 7.19
C GLY A 273 10.53 -19.94 7.82
N GLN A 274 11.28 -19.18 7.04
CA GLN A 274 12.00 -18.01 7.53
C GLN A 274 11.10 -16.80 7.78
N LEU A 275 10.03 -16.62 7.01
CA LEU A 275 9.00 -15.61 7.29
C LEU A 275 8.31 -15.90 8.64
N ARG A 276 7.97 -17.16 8.95
CA ARG A 276 7.47 -17.57 10.27
C ARG A 276 8.43 -17.17 11.38
N PHE A 277 9.72 -17.43 11.20
CA PHE A 277 10.73 -17.06 12.19
C PHE A 277 10.82 -15.53 12.36
N THR A 278 10.73 -14.77 11.30
CA THR A 278 10.70 -13.29 11.35
C THR A 278 9.46 -12.79 12.08
N VAL A 279 8.27 -13.31 11.77
CA VAL A 279 7.03 -13.00 12.50
C VAL A 279 7.17 -13.32 13.99
N ARG A 280 7.75 -14.49 14.33
CA ARG A 280 7.95 -14.88 15.73
C ARG A 280 8.75 -13.85 16.53
N ARG A 281 9.72 -13.21 15.92
CA ARG A 281 10.58 -12.19 16.57
C ARG A 281 9.90 -10.81 16.70
N ILE A 282 8.90 -10.50 15.85
CA ILE A 282 8.27 -9.17 15.79
C ILE A 282 6.98 -9.13 16.62
N TYR A 283 5.99 -9.96 16.28
CA TYR A 283 4.66 -9.97 16.93
C TYR A 283 4.13 -11.35 17.26
N SER A 284 4.96 -12.39 17.14
CA SER A 284 4.71 -13.79 17.51
C SER A 284 3.66 -14.50 16.66
N SER A 285 2.45 -13.94 16.50
CA SER A 285 1.40 -14.42 15.62
C SER A 285 0.44 -13.28 15.27
N PRO A 286 -0.25 -13.33 14.12
CA PRO A 286 -1.14 -12.26 13.70
C PRO A 286 -2.46 -12.25 14.49
N ALA A 287 -3.20 -11.14 14.34
CA ALA A 287 -4.50 -10.96 14.97
C ALA A 287 -5.54 -11.94 14.41
N LEU A 288 -6.29 -12.58 15.32
CA LEU A 288 -7.31 -13.56 14.96
C LEU A 288 -8.47 -12.92 14.16
N HIS A 289 -8.85 -11.68 14.51
CA HIS A 289 -10.00 -11.01 13.89
C HIS A 289 -9.78 -10.74 12.39
N ALA A 290 -8.53 -10.55 11.95
CA ALA A 290 -8.21 -10.36 10.54
C ALA A 290 -8.62 -11.55 9.62
N ARG A 291 -9.03 -12.70 10.16
CA ARG A 291 -9.67 -13.79 9.40
C ARG A 291 -11.01 -13.38 8.75
N LEU A 292 -11.57 -12.22 9.11
CA LEU A 292 -12.79 -11.70 8.46
C LEU A 292 -12.65 -11.62 6.93
N VAL A 293 -11.44 -11.41 6.42
CA VAL A 293 -11.11 -11.44 4.98
C VAL A 293 -11.56 -12.74 4.31
N ALA A 294 -11.40 -13.89 4.99
CA ALA A 294 -11.82 -15.19 4.46
C ALA A 294 -13.33 -15.42 4.54
N LEU A 295 -14.03 -14.70 5.41
CA LEU A 295 -15.44 -14.91 5.68
C LEU A 295 -16.35 -13.88 5.01
N ALA A 296 -15.80 -12.81 4.43
CA ALA A 296 -16.56 -11.79 3.72
C ALA A 296 -17.19 -12.39 2.46
N PRO A 297 -18.53 -12.49 2.37
CA PRO A 297 -19.21 -13.07 1.20
C PRO A 297 -19.17 -12.06 0.06
N GLY A 298 -18.95 -12.53 -1.15
CA GLY A 298 -19.09 -11.80 -2.42
C GLY A 298 -18.60 -10.35 -2.34
N ARG A 299 -17.49 -10.06 -2.98
CA ARG A 299 -16.90 -8.72 -2.92
C ARG A 299 -17.70 -7.79 -3.84
N ASP A 300 -18.57 -6.96 -3.26
CA ASP A 300 -19.15 -5.84 -3.99
C ASP A 300 -18.23 -4.62 -3.81
N PHE A 301 -17.48 -4.31 -4.85
CA PHE A 301 -16.62 -3.13 -4.93
C PHE A 301 -17.18 -2.08 -5.89
N GLY A 302 -18.50 -2.13 -6.19
CA GLY A 302 -19.13 -1.22 -7.14
C GLY A 302 -18.92 0.26 -6.84
N TYR A 303 -18.67 0.63 -5.59
CA TYR A 303 -18.35 2.01 -5.20
C TYR A 303 -16.95 2.45 -5.65
N LEU A 304 -16.04 1.50 -5.95
CA LEU A 304 -14.67 1.80 -6.42
C LEU A 304 -14.61 2.12 -7.91
N LEU A 305 -15.64 1.79 -8.68
CA LEU A 305 -15.66 1.93 -10.14
C LEU A 305 -15.62 3.39 -10.65
N SER A 306 -15.82 4.37 -9.77
CA SER A 306 -15.86 5.80 -10.14
C SER A 306 -14.58 6.58 -9.80
N GLN A 307 -13.58 5.98 -9.10
CA GLN A 307 -12.39 6.68 -8.65
C GLN A 307 -11.11 5.89 -8.96
N ARG A 308 -10.12 6.56 -9.56
CA ARG A 308 -8.79 6.00 -9.83
C ARG A 308 -7.81 6.45 -8.75
N GLY A 309 -7.56 5.56 -7.79
CA GLY A 309 -6.65 5.84 -6.67
C GLY A 309 -7.20 6.87 -5.67
N MET A 310 -6.53 6.99 -4.53
CA MET A 310 -6.96 7.90 -3.44
C MET A 310 -6.18 9.20 -3.40
N PHE A 311 -5.10 9.35 -4.17
CA PHE A 311 -4.21 10.48 -4.05
C PHE A 311 -3.98 11.18 -5.39
N SER A 312 -3.72 12.49 -5.31
CA SER A 312 -3.27 13.32 -6.41
C SER A 312 -2.33 14.40 -5.89
N TYR A 313 -1.44 14.90 -6.75
CA TYR A 313 -0.62 16.07 -6.49
C TYR A 313 -1.25 17.31 -7.11
N THR A 314 -1.42 18.37 -6.30
CA THR A 314 -2.01 19.64 -6.75
C THR A 314 -1.04 20.55 -7.47
N GLY A 315 0.28 20.31 -7.34
CA GLY A 315 1.32 21.24 -7.81
C GLY A 315 1.48 22.49 -6.94
N LEU A 316 0.74 22.62 -5.84
CA LEU A 316 0.82 23.76 -4.93
C LEU A 316 2.15 23.77 -4.16
N SER A 317 2.71 24.97 -3.97
CA SER A 317 3.84 25.18 -3.08
C SER A 317 3.45 25.04 -1.61
N ALA A 318 4.43 24.77 -0.74
CA ALA A 318 4.19 24.67 0.70
C ALA A 318 3.51 25.91 1.28
N ALA A 319 3.85 27.12 0.79
CA ALA A 319 3.23 28.37 1.22
C ALA A 319 1.75 28.43 0.84
N GLN A 320 1.40 28.02 -0.38
CA GLN A 320 0.01 27.95 -0.84
C GLN A 320 -0.80 26.90 -0.05
N VAL A 321 -0.19 25.79 0.30
CA VAL A 321 -0.82 24.77 1.17
C VAL A 321 -1.08 25.33 2.57
N ASP A 322 -0.14 26.10 3.14
CA ASP A 322 -0.36 26.77 4.42
C ASP A 322 -1.49 27.80 4.33
N GLN A 323 -1.59 28.59 3.25
CA GLN A 323 -2.70 29.50 3.00
C GLN A 323 -4.06 28.77 2.91
N LEU A 324 -4.12 27.63 2.21
CA LEU A 324 -5.33 26.80 2.13
C LEU A 324 -5.82 26.41 3.54
N ARG A 325 -4.92 25.98 4.40
CA ARG A 325 -5.24 25.61 5.77
C ARG A 325 -5.71 26.82 6.59
N GLU A 326 -4.96 27.91 6.56
CA GLU A 326 -5.20 29.08 7.43
C GLU A 326 -6.44 29.89 7.02
N GLN A 327 -6.58 30.14 5.71
CA GLN A 327 -7.64 31.03 5.21
C GLN A 327 -8.92 30.28 4.81
N HIS A 328 -8.78 29.03 4.32
CA HIS A 328 -9.89 28.30 3.71
C HIS A 328 -10.30 27.03 4.49
N ALA A 329 -9.59 26.65 5.54
CA ALA A 329 -9.82 25.41 6.30
C ALA A 329 -9.77 24.14 5.43
N VAL A 330 -8.91 24.12 4.41
CA VAL A 330 -8.65 22.96 3.56
C VAL A 330 -7.29 22.38 3.96
N TYR A 331 -7.31 21.14 4.44
CA TYR A 331 -6.16 20.46 5.05
C TYR A 331 -5.58 19.43 4.08
N LEU A 332 -4.37 19.66 3.60
CA LEU A 332 -3.60 18.72 2.79
C LEU A 332 -2.12 18.74 3.21
N ILE A 333 -1.35 17.75 2.76
CA ILE A 333 0.07 17.65 3.12
C ILE A 333 0.86 18.75 2.42
N ARG A 334 1.84 19.35 3.12
CA ARG A 334 2.65 20.48 2.63
C ARG A 334 3.39 20.22 1.31
N SER A 335 3.57 18.94 0.93
CA SER A 335 4.08 18.57 -0.39
C SER A 335 3.09 18.80 -1.54
N GLY A 336 1.86 19.21 -1.26
CA GLY A 336 0.79 19.39 -2.26
C GLY A 336 -0.02 18.12 -2.56
N ARG A 337 0.22 17.00 -1.84
CA ARG A 337 -0.58 15.78 -1.99
C ARG A 337 -1.96 15.97 -1.37
N ILE A 338 -3.00 15.62 -2.11
CA ILE A 338 -4.38 15.50 -1.60
C ILE A 338 -4.84 14.04 -1.60
N CYS A 339 -5.72 13.71 -0.65
CA CYS A 339 -6.56 12.53 -0.73
C CYS A 339 -7.87 12.92 -1.43
N VAL A 340 -8.02 12.57 -2.71
CA VAL A 340 -9.21 12.90 -3.49
C VAL A 340 -10.46 12.19 -2.96
N ALA A 341 -10.30 11.08 -2.25
CA ALA A 341 -11.40 10.38 -1.58
C ALA A 341 -12.00 11.15 -0.38
N GLY A 342 -11.39 12.25 0.05
CA GLY A 342 -11.96 13.19 1.01
C GLY A 342 -12.89 14.24 0.37
N LEU A 343 -12.97 14.27 -0.96
CA LEU A 343 -13.89 15.15 -1.71
C LEU A 343 -15.23 14.44 -1.93
N ASN A 344 -16.31 15.22 -1.86
CA ASN A 344 -17.68 14.81 -2.17
C ASN A 344 -18.44 15.95 -2.81
N THR A 345 -19.68 15.73 -3.24
CA THR A 345 -20.53 16.76 -3.88
C THR A 345 -20.74 18.00 -3.01
N GLY A 346 -20.69 17.86 -1.68
CA GLY A 346 -20.88 18.98 -0.73
C GLY A 346 -19.62 19.83 -0.50
N ASN A 347 -18.42 19.35 -0.82
CA ASN A 347 -17.18 20.07 -0.52
C ASN A 347 -16.28 20.35 -1.73
N VAL A 348 -16.47 19.65 -2.85
CA VAL A 348 -15.60 19.76 -4.04
C VAL A 348 -15.58 21.17 -4.64
N GLY A 349 -16.73 21.81 -4.77
CA GLY A 349 -16.84 23.18 -5.32
C GLY A 349 -16.04 24.19 -4.48
N ARG A 350 -16.29 24.20 -3.17
CA ARG A 350 -15.57 25.06 -2.23
C ARG A 350 -14.07 24.79 -2.20
N THR A 351 -13.66 23.54 -2.28
CA THR A 351 -12.25 23.17 -2.31
C THR A 351 -11.58 23.67 -3.60
N ALA A 352 -12.27 23.57 -4.75
CA ALA A 352 -11.78 24.10 -6.02
C ALA A 352 -11.64 25.63 -6.00
N GLU A 353 -12.62 26.34 -5.43
CA GLU A 353 -12.58 27.81 -5.25
C GLU A 353 -11.39 28.22 -4.35
N ALA A 354 -11.18 27.49 -3.25
CA ALA A 354 -10.06 27.76 -2.35
C ALA A 354 -8.71 27.54 -3.04
N ILE A 355 -8.55 26.46 -3.81
CA ILE A 355 -7.33 26.21 -4.60
C ILE A 355 -7.13 27.30 -5.64
N ALA A 356 -8.17 27.70 -6.36
CA ALA A 356 -8.09 28.78 -7.33
C ALA A 356 -7.66 30.13 -6.68
N ALA A 357 -8.18 30.43 -5.50
CA ALA A 357 -7.84 31.65 -4.75
C ALA A 357 -6.35 31.71 -4.39
N VAL A 358 -5.77 30.62 -3.90
CA VAL A 358 -4.34 30.59 -3.52
C VAL A 358 -3.38 30.50 -4.72
N LEU A 359 -3.88 30.13 -5.91
CA LEU A 359 -3.12 30.15 -7.16
C LEU A 359 -3.10 31.55 -7.80
N ALA A 360 -4.12 32.40 -7.53
CA ALA A 360 -4.25 33.73 -8.08
C ALA A 360 -3.48 34.81 -7.29
N GLY A 361 -3.11 34.52 -6.03
CA GLY A 361 -2.30 35.40 -5.16
C GLY A 361 -0.85 35.03 -5.13
#